data_0aeb67e686afd9f1bbc3fc3b3e38a58d
#
_entry.id   0aeb67e686afd9f1bbc3fc3b3e38a58d
#
_cell.length_a   1.000
_cell.length_b   1.000
_cell.length_c   1.000
_cell.angle_alpha   90.00
_cell.angle_beta   90.00
_cell.angle_gamma   90.00
#
_symmetry.space_group_name_H-M   'P 1'
#
loop_
_entity.id
_entity.type
_entity.pdbx_description
1 polymer ?
#
loop_
_entity_poly.entity_id
_entity_poly.type
_entity_poly.pdbx_seq_one_letter_code
_entity_poly.pdbx_strand_id
1 'polypeptide(L)'
;MKFLSSFLLVCVLCGTASAYFVEHHIDYQKDINILRNLDISSNYIKDLNFVKTKISESKTYKKHLLKAINEQYDNIVILQNILKEQNVPTEILYLAVIESGLKNNSKSRMGAVGIWQLMPRTAKAMGLRVDSKVDERLDPLKSTKAAAKYLSELKEQFGKWYLALIAYNCGDGALRRAIARAGSDDIKDLLDPNKKFVGLETRNFLRKIIITAQIANDLNQIMGSDPRLFNNPNDINIAKINVKDAFKNSAIQKIKSAKK
;
A
#
# COMPACT_ATOMS: atom_id res chain seq x y z
N MET A 1 -22.97 -48.62 -24.54
CA MET A 1 -22.02 -47.50 -24.78
C MET A 1 -22.53 -46.13 -24.39
N LYS A 2 -23.31 -45.96 -23.31
CA LYS A 2 -23.85 -44.66 -22.82
C LYS A 2 -23.44 -44.29 -21.37
N PHE A 3 -22.69 -45.12 -20.69
CA PHE A 3 -22.29 -44.92 -19.31
C PHE A 3 -20.88 -44.30 -19.12
N LEU A 4 -20.03 -44.25 -20.18
CA LEU A 4 -18.66 -43.71 -20.08
C LEU A 4 -18.63 -42.16 -20.21
N SER A 5 -19.62 -41.56 -20.87
CA SER A 5 -19.62 -40.08 -21.09
C SER A 5 -20.01 -39.27 -19.84
N SER A 6 -20.84 -39.85 -18.96
CA SER A 6 -21.30 -39.14 -17.74
C SER A 6 -20.21 -39.05 -16.65
N PHE A 7 -19.30 -40.05 -16.59
CA PHE A 7 -18.24 -40.07 -15.59
C PHE A 7 -17.11 -39.09 -15.93
N LEU A 8 -16.82 -38.90 -17.23
CA LEU A 8 -15.81 -37.93 -17.67
C LEU A 8 -16.28 -36.48 -17.46
N LEU A 9 -17.57 -36.21 -17.63
CA LEU A 9 -18.14 -34.87 -17.42
C LEU A 9 -18.12 -34.42 -15.95
N VAL A 10 -18.34 -35.37 -15.01
CA VAL A 10 -18.28 -35.08 -13.57
C VAL A 10 -16.87 -34.80 -13.10
N CYS A 11 -15.84 -35.49 -13.65
CA CYS A 11 -14.44 -35.23 -13.33
C CYS A 11 -13.95 -33.87 -13.84
N VAL A 12 -14.41 -33.41 -15.01
CA VAL A 12 -14.05 -32.09 -15.54
C VAL A 12 -14.71 -30.98 -14.71
N LEU A 13 -15.95 -31.14 -14.27
CA LEU A 13 -16.64 -30.17 -13.42
C LEU A 13 -16.03 -30.10 -12.00
N CYS A 14 -15.60 -31.24 -11.43
CA CYS A 14 -14.89 -31.26 -10.16
C CYS A 14 -13.50 -30.61 -10.26
N GLY A 15 -12.77 -30.84 -11.38
CA GLY A 15 -11.45 -30.24 -11.60
C GLY A 15 -11.51 -28.73 -11.72
N THR A 16 -12.47 -28.19 -12.47
CA THR A 16 -12.65 -26.74 -12.65
C THR A 16 -13.16 -26.07 -11.37
N ALA A 17 -14.06 -26.72 -10.63
CA ALA A 17 -14.52 -26.20 -9.35
C ALA A 17 -13.40 -26.18 -8.29
N SER A 18 -12.55 -27.21 -8.23
CA SER A 18 -11.41 -27.25 -7.33
C SER A 18 -10.36 -26.18 -7.69
N ALA A 19 -10.05 -26.00 -8.98
CA ALA A 19 -9.12 -24.95 -9.44
C ALA A 19 -9.67 -23.56 -9.12
N TYR A 20 -10.95 -23.30 -9.37
CA TYR A 20 -11.63 -22.05 -9.04
C TYR A 20 -11.65 -21.79 -7.52
N PHE A 21 -11.89 -22.82 -6.71
CA PHE A 21 -11.88 -22.72 -5.25
C PHE A 21 -10.48 -22.45 -4.70
N VAL A 22 -9.45 -23.09 -5.25
CA VAL A 22 -8.04 -22.91 -4.84
C VAL A 22 -7.57 -21.50 -5.20
N GLU A 23 -7.87 -21.00 -6.40
CA GLU A 23 -7.47 -19.67 -6.84
C GLU A 23 -8.16 -18.57 -6.02
N HIS A 24 -9.46 -18.69 -5.73
CA HIS A 24 -10.18 -17.76 -4.85
C HIS A 24 -9.73 -17.84 -3.39
N HIS A 25 -9.33 -19.02 -2.92
CA HIS A 25 -8.87 -19.19 -1.55
C HIS A 25 -7.49 -18.56 -1.31
N ILE A 26 -6.61 -18.60 -2.32
CA ILE A 26 -5.28 -17.99 -2.25
C ILE A 26 -5.39 -16.47 -2.19
N ASP A 27 -6.22 -15.85 -3.03
CA ASP A 27 -6.47 -14.41 -3.02
C ASP A 27 -7.05 -13.94 -1.69
N TYR A 28 -7.99 -14.71 -1.13
CA TYR A 28 -8.62 -14.40 0.14
C TYR A 28 -7.63 -14.36 1.31
N GLN A 29 -6.65 -15.27 1.37
CA GLN A 29 -5.65 -15.29 2.45
C GLN A 29 -4.68 -14.09 2.39
N LYS A 30 -4.35 -13.62 1.20
CA LYS A 30 -3.51 -12.43 1.03
C LYS A 30 -4.22 -11.18 1.50
N ASP A 31 -5.48 -11.03 1.12
CA ASP A 31 -6.30 -9.91 1.54
C ASP A 31 -6.48 -9.89 3.07
N ILE A 32 -6.66 -11.07 3.68
CA ILE A 32 -6.68 -11.23 5.14
C ILE A 32 -5.36 -10.75 5.77
N ASN A 33 -4.22 -11.08 5.19
CA ASN A 33 -2.92 -10.68 5.72
C ASN A 33 -2.72 -9.16 5.65
N ILE A 34 -3.11 -8.50 4.56
CA ILE A 34 -3.09 -7.04 4.46
C ILE A 34 -3.95 -6.41 5.56
N LEU A 35 -5.18 -6.88 5.73
CA LEU A 35 -6.08 -6.37 6.76
C LEU A 35 -5.48 -6.57 8.16
N ARG A 36 -4.96 -7.76 8.45
CA ARG A 36 -4.33 -8.09 9.74
C ARG A 36 -3.13 -7.20 10.03
N ASN A 37 -2.26 -6.97 9.04
CA ASN A 37 -1.07 -6.12 9.20
C ASN A 37 -1.44 -4.65 9.45
N LEU A 38 -2.65 -4.24 9.06
CA LEU A 38 -3.21 -2.92 9.36
C LEU A 38 -4.13 -2.90 10.59
N ASP A 39 -4.15 -3.96 11.40
CA ASP A 39 -5.05 -4.16 12.56
C ASP A 39 -6.55 -4.10 12.19
N ILE A 40 -6.90 -4.44 10.96
CA ILE A 40 -8.28 -4.52 10.50
C ILE A 40 -8.78 -5.96 10.64
N SER A 41 -9.96 -6.14 11.22
CA SER A 41 -10.57 -7.47 11.37
C SER A 41 -10.80 -8.13 10.00
N SER A 42 -10.41 -9.40 9.87
CA SER A 42 -10.63 -10.20 8.66
C SER A 42 -12.12 -10.35 8.28
N ASN A 43 -13.04 -10.13 9.23
CA ASN A 43 -14.48 -10.14 8.95
C ASN A 43 -14.88 -9.07 7.92
N TYR A 44 -14.12 -8.00 7.78
CA TYR A 44 -14.37 -6.95 6.79
C TYR A 44 -14.13 -7.39 5.35
N ILE A 45 -13.40 -8.48 5.13
CA ILE A 45 -13.18 -9.01 3.77
C ILE A 45 -14.50 -9.43 3.11
N LYS A 46 -15.51 -9.80 3.92
CA LYS A 46 -16.87 -10.16 3.46
C LYS A 46 -17.74 -8.92 3.21
N ASP A 47 -17.37 -7.78 3.75
CA ASP A 47 -18.09 -6.53 3.51
C ASP A 47 -17.61 -5.91 2.18
N LEU A 48 -18.22 -6.40 1.11
CA LEU A 48 -17.88 -6.06 -0.28
C LEU A 48 -17.97 -4.56 -0.59
N ASN A 49 -18.66 -3.77 0.23
CA ASN A 49 -18.72 -2.32 0.09
C ASN A 49 -17.41 -1.66 0.55
N PHE A 50 -16.63 -2.33 1.40
CA PHE A 50 -15.33 -1.84 1.85
C PHE A 50 -14.23 -2.13 0.83
N VAL A 51 -14.28 -3.28 0.15
CA VAL A 51 -13.24 -3.78 -0.76
C VAL A 51 -13.62 -3.65 -2.23
N LYS A 52 -14.92 -3.70 -2.58
CA LYS A 52 -15.37 -3.54 -3.97
C LYS A 52 -15.18 -2.11 -4.46
N THR A 53 -14.03 -1.83 -4.98
CA THR A 53 -13.86 -0.76 -5.97
C THR A 53 -14.47 -1.20 -7.29
N LYS A 54 -15.10 -0.25 -7.98
CA LYS A 54 -15.45 -0.45 -9.40
C LYS A 54 -14.18 -0.88 -10.15
N ILE A 55 -14.30 -1.84 -11.05
CA ILE A 55 -13.18 -2.35 -11.88
C ILE A 55 -12.38 -1.20 -12.54
N SER A 56 -13.05 -0.08 -12.89
CA SER A 56 -12.42 1.13 -13.40
C SER A 56 -11.43 1.80 -12.43
N GLU A 57 -11.75 1.80 -11.13
CA GLU A 57 -10.86 2.38 -10.11
C GLU A 57 -9.62 1.51 -9.92
N SER A 58 -9.78 0.18 -9.89
CA SER A 58 -8.65 -0.73 -9.75
C SER A 58 -7.64 -0.59 -10.91
N LYS A 59 -8.09 -0.37 -12.14
CA LYS A 59 -7.22 -0.10 -13.30
C LYS A 59 -6.40 1.18 -13.12
N THR A 60 -7.00 2.23 -12.59
CA THR A 60 -6.32 3.50 -12.33
C THR A 60 -5.25 3.33 -11.26
N TYR A 61 -5.55 2.66 -10.14
CA TYR A 61 -4.57 2.39 -9.09
C TYR A 61 -3.45 1.49 -9.57
N LYS A 62 -3.75 0.45 -10.35
CA LYS A 62 -2.74 -0.41 -10.99
C LYS A 62 -1.78 0.41 -11.85
N LYS A 63 -2.30 1.31 -12.69
CA LYS A 63 -1.47 2.21 -13.51
C LYS A 63 -0.57 3.11 -12.67
N HIS A 64 -1.10 3.71 -11.61
CA HIS A 64 -0.32 4.58 -10.71
C HIS A 64 0.74 3.79 -9.96
N LEU A 65 0.41 2.62 -9.44
CA LEU A 65 1.35 1.74 -8.75
C LEU A 65 2.47 1.29 -9.68
N LEU A 66 2.15 0.81 -10.88
CA LEU A 66 3.13 0.38 -11.88
C LEU A 66 4.08 1.52 -12.27
N LYS A 67 3.54 2.74 -12.44
CA LYS A 67 4.36 3.92 -12.70
C LYS A 67 5.31 4.21 -11.54
N ALA A 68 4.83 4.19 -10.29
CA ALA A 68 5.65 4.39 -9.11
C ALA A 68 6.74 3.31 -8.98
N ILE A 69 6.40 2.04 -9.25
CA ILE A 69 7.36 0.94 -9.25
C ILE A 69 8.44 1.15 -10.31
N ASN A 70 8.07 1.45 -11.55
CA ASN A 70 9.02 1.62 -12.65
C ASN A 70 9.97 2.81 -12.43
N GLU A 71 9.45 3.92 -11.90
CA GLU A 71 10.25 5.14 -11.68
C GLU A 71 11.11 5.09 -10.41
N GLN A 72 10.74 4.26 -9.42
CA GLN A 72 11.36 4.27 -8.08
C GLN A 72 11.78 2.86 -7.59
N TYR A 73 11.90 1.90 -8.49
CA TYR A 73 12.13 0.50 -8.13
C TYR A 73 13.26 0.29 -7.12
N ASP A 74 14.42 0.88 -7.36
CA ASP A 74 15.60 0.76 -6.49
C ASP A 74 15.35 1.32 -5.08
N ASN A 75 14.48 2.31 -4.96
CA ASN A 75 14.15 2.93 -3.68
C ASN A 75 13.10 2.11 -2.90
N ILE A 76 12.15 1.46 -3.57
CA ILE A 76 11.03 0.75 -2.90
C ILE A 76 11.54 -0.23 -1.86
N VAL A 77 12.52 -1.06 -2.20
CA VAL A 77 13.07 -2.07 -1.28
C VAL A 77 13.77 -1.43 -0.10
N ILE A 78 14.52 -0.36 -0.35
CA ILE A 78 15.21 0.38 0.72
C ILE A 78 14.16 1.00 1.66
N LEU A 79 13.11 1.60 1.11
CA LEU A 79 12.03 2.20 1.90
C LEU A 79 11.26 1.15 2.72
N GLN A 80 10.97 -0.02 2.13
CA GLN A 80 10.36 -1.15 2.85
C GLN A 80 11.24 -1.67 3.97
N ASN A 81 12.55 -1.76 3.76
CA ASN A 81 13.48 -2.16 4.81
C ASN A 81 13.50 -1.15 5.96
N ILE A 82 13.50 0.16 5.68
CA ILE A 82 13.41 1.19 6.71
C ILE A 82 12.12 1.06 7.54
N LEU A 83 10.97 0.82 6.89
CA LEU A 83 9.71 0.59 7.59
C LEU A 83 9.80 -0.65 8.50
N LYS A 84 10.31 -1.75 7.95
CA LYS A 84 10.48 -3.01 8.68
C LYS A 84 11.42 -2.88 9.88
N GLU A 85 12.55 -2.19 9.74
CA GLU A 85 13.51 -1.90 10.81
C GLU A 85 12.87 -1.10 11.96
N GLN A 86 11.85 -0.31 11.67
CA GLN A 86 11.10 0.47 12.65
C GLN A 86 9.79 -0.21 13.11
N ASN A 87 9.61 -1.50 12.81
CA ASN A 87 8.41 -2.28 13.14
C ASN A 87 7.10 -1.68 12.56
N VAL A 88 7.21 -1.01 11.42
CA VAL A 88 6.07 -0.48 10.68
C VAL A 88 5.69 -1.45 9.56
N PRO A 89 4.42 -1.83 9.39
CA PRO A 89 3.98 -2.71 8.31
C PRO A 89 4.42 -2.20 6.94
N THR A 90 4.94 -3.08 6.10
CA THR A 90 5.43 -2.70 4.76
C THR A 90 4.33 -2.21 3.83
N GLU A 91 3.09 -2.61 4.09
CA GLU A 91 1.88 -2.12 3.41
C GLU A 91 1.70 -0.61 3.54
N ILE A 92 2.26 -0.01 4.59
CA ILE A 92 2.23 1.45 4.79
C ILE A 92 3.03 2.20 3.71
N LEU A 93 3.94 1.54 2.99
CA LEU A 93 4.56 2.15 1.80
C LEU A 93 3.53 2.63 0.77
N TYR A 94 2.39 1.95 0.67
CA TYR A 94 1.34 2.33 -0.28
C TYR A 94 0.66 3.66 0.08
N LEU A 95 0.80 4.14 1.32
CA LEU A 95 0.48 5.52 1.69
C LEU A 95 1.34 6.50 0.85
N ALA A 96 2.66 6.32 0.80
CA ALA A 96 3.53 7.18 0.00
C ALA A 96 3.24 7.10 -1.52
N VAL A 97 2.81 5.93 -2.01
CA VAL A 97 2.33 5.78 -3.39
C VAL A 97 1.07 6.63 -3.63
N ILE A 98 0.13 6.65 -2.69
CA ILE A 98 -1.12 7.43 -2.79
C ILE A 98 -0.84 8.93 -2.65
N GLU A 99 0.09 9.33 -1.77
CA GLU A 99 0.42 10.72 -1.49
C GLU A 99 1.13 11.42 -2.64
N SER A 100 2.08 10.74 -3.28
CA SER A 100 2.97 11.39 -4.25
C SER A 100 3.32 10.55 -5.48
N GLY A 101 2.92 9.26 -5.54
CA GLY A 101 3.48 8.31 -6.49
C GLY A 101 4.98 8.08 -6.28
N LEU A 102 5.45 8.18 -5.03
CA LEU A 102 6.86 8.08 -4.62
C LEU A 102 7.77 9.18 -5.23
N LYS A 103 7.24 10.31 -5.63
CA LYS A 103 8.01 11.42 -6.21
C LYS A 103 8.66 12.28 -5.13
N ASN A 104 10.00 12.31 -5.10
CA ASN A 104 10.76 13.05 -4.09
C ASN A 104 10.48 14.56 -4.10
N ASN A 105 10.23 15.15 -5.26
CA ASN A 105 10.01 16.58 -5.43
C ASN A 105 8.54 16.99 -5.43
N SER A 106 7.65 16.11 -5.02
CA SER A 106 6.21 16.41 -4.94
C SER A 106 5.94 17.49 -3.89
N LYS A 107 5.14 18.51 -4.26
CA LYS A 107 4.73 19.60 -3.37
C LYS A 107 3.24 19.85 -3.52
N SER A 108 2.52 19.88 -2.40
CA SER A 108 1.11 20.25 -2.38
C SER A 108 0.94 21.77 -2.25
N ARG A 109 -0.26 22.26 -2.61
CA ARG A 109 -0.62 23.68 -2.39
C ARG A 109 -0.62 24.07 -0.90
N MET A 110 -0.84 23.10 -0.01
CA MET A 110 -0.87 23.30 1.44
C MET A 110 0.52 23.19 2.09
N GLY A 111 1.59 22.98 1.30
CA GLY A 111 2.96 22.93 1.81
C GLY A 111 3.45 21.55 2.25
N ALA A 112 2.70 20.49 1.97
CA ALA A 112 3.20 19.14 2.13
C ALA A 112 4.26 18.83 1.06
N VAL A 113 5.34 18.11 1.40
CA VAL A 113 6.49 17.89 0.51
C VAL A 113 7.02 16.46 0.61
N GLY A 114 7.56 15.98 -0.52
CA GLY A 114 8.29 14.72 -0.64
C GLY A 114 7.39 13.51 -0.86
N ILE A 115 7.98 12.32 -0.83
CA ILE A 115 7.26 11.07 -1.08
C ILE A 115 6.15 10.81 -0.07
N TRP A 116 6.33 11.24 1.17
CA TRP A 116 5.39 11.07 2.28
C TRP A 116 4.45 12.26 2.47
N GLN A 117 4.57 13.33 1.68
CA GLN A 117 3.78 14.56 1.82
C GLN A 117 3.73 15.08 3.27
N LEU A 118 4.89 15.10 3.93
CA LEU A 118 5.00 15.62 5.29
C LEU A 118 4.80 17.14 5.33
N MET A 119 3.95 17.59 6.25
CA MET A 119 3.82 19.01 6.56
C MET A 119 5.07 19.53 7.30
N PRO A 120 5.48 20.80 7.13
CA PRO A 120 6.70 21.33 7.75
C PRO A 120 6.76 21.13 9.26
N ARG A 121 5.64 21.34 9.96
CA ARG A 121 5.55 21.18 11.42
C ARG A 121 5.80 19.72 11.83
N THR A 122 5.14 18.78 11.17
CA THR A 122 5.31 17.34 11.43
C THR A 122 6.74 16.90 11.14
N ALA A 123 7.29 17.30 9.99
CA ALA A 123 8.65 16.97 9.60
C ALA A 123 9.68 17.42 10.64
N LYS A 124 9.57 18.68 11.12
CA LYS A 124 10.44 19.22 12.18
C LYS A 124 10.29 18.46 13.50
N ALA A 125 9.05 18.15 13.90
CA ALA A 125 8.77 17.37 15.11
C ALA A 125 9.39 15.96 15.04
N MET A 126 9.46 15.37 13.83
CA MET A 126 10.09 14.07 13.59
C MET A 126 11.62 14.15 13.37
N GLY A 127 12.22 15.34 13.53
CA GLY A 127 13.67 15.53 13.49
C GLY A 127 14.24 15.90 12.14
N LEU A 128 13.39 16.21 11.12
CA LEU A 128 13.90 16.68 9.84
C LEU A 128 14.23 18.17 9.86
N ARG A 129 15.31 18.54 9.21
CA ARG A 129 15.64 19.92 8.93
C ARG A 129 14.76 20.44 7.78
N VAL A 130 14.02 21.50 8.05
CA VAL A 130 13.15 22.18 7.07
C VAL A 130 13.31 23.67 7.28
N ASP A 131 14.16 24.32 6.47
CA ASP A 131 14.42 25.75 6.49
C ASP A 131 14.57 26.30 5.05
N SER A 132 14.99 27.55 4.90
CA SER A 132 15.16 28.18 3.58
C SER A 132 16.34 27.61 2.75
N LYS A 133 17.27 26.89 3.38
CA LYS A 133 18.45 26.33 2.72
C LYS A 133 18.32 24.82 2.50
N VAL A 134 17.64 24.12 3.39
CA VAL A 134 17.55 22.64 3.38
C VAL A 134 16.12 22.21 3.69
N ASP A 135 15.60 21.32 2.86
CA ASP A 135 14.33 20.63 3.07
C ASP A 135 14.53 19.11 3.00
N GLU A 136 14.78 18.49 4.16
CA GLU A 136 15.04 17.05 4.24
C GLU A 136 13.80 16.17 3.96
N ARG A 137 12.62 16.76 3.76
CA ARG A 137 11.43 16.05 3.27
C ARG A 137 11.61 15.55 1.84
N LEU A 138 12.53 16.18 1.08
CA LEU A 138 12.91 15.79 -0.28
C LEU A 138 13.86 14.59 -0.32
N ASP A 139 14.50 14.25 0.80
CA ASP A 139 15.34 13.06 0.94
C ASP A 139 14.45 11.85 1.23
N PRO A 140 14.41 10.84 0.34
CA PRO A 140 13.49 9.71 0.51
C PRO A 140 13.83 8.85 1.72
N LEU A 141 15.10 8.73 2.10
CA LEU A 141 15.52 7.89 3.23
C LEU A 141 15.22 8.57 4.56
N LYS A 142 15.58 9.86 4.68
CA LYS A 142 15.32 10.65 5.88
C LYS A 142 13.82 10.83 6.10
N SER A 143 13.08 11.19 5.05
CA SER A 143 11.63 11.37 5.14
C SER A 143 10.89 10.06 5.45
N THR A 144 11.39 8.91 4.99
CA THR A 144 10.82 7.60 5.35
C THR A 144 11.02 7.29 6.84
N LYS A 145 12.21 7.53 7.37
CA LYS A 145 12.46 7.37 8.82
C LYS A 145 11.55 8.28 9.65
N ALA A 146 11.39 9.53 9.24
CA ALA A 146 10.51 10.48 9.91
C ALA A 146 9.02 10.08 9.81
N ALA A 147 8.57 9.63 8.64
CA ALA A 147 7.20 9.16 8.44
C ALA A 147 6.90 7.90 9.26
N ALA A 148 7.83 6.94 9.29
CA ALA A 148 7.72 5.74 10.11
C ALA A 148 7.61 6.08 11.60
N LYS A 149 8.47 6.98 12.10
CA LYS A 149 8.39 7.47 13.47
C LYS A 149 7.04 8.11 13.78
N TYR A 150 6.57 9.02 12.92
CA TYR A 150 5.27 9.70 13.09
C TYR A 150 4.10 8.71 13.10
N LEU A 151 4.11 7.74 12.19
CA LEU A 151 3.08 6.69 12.12
C LEU A 151 3.11 5.79 13.35
N SER A 152 4.30 5.48 13.89
CA SER A 152 4.44 4.71 15.14
C SER A 152 3.89 5.48 16.33
N GLU A 153 4.16 6.79 16.44
CA GLU A 153 3.58 7.65 17.49
C GLU A 153 2.04 7.71 17.38
N LEU A 154 1.50 7.80 16.16
CA LEU A 154 0.05 7.73 15.93
C LEU A 154 -0.52 6.35 16.29
N LYS A 155 0.20 5.25 15.97
CA LYS A 155 -0.18 3.88 16.34
C LYS A 155 -0.18 3.69 17.86
N GLU A 156 0.82 4.21 18.54
CA GLU A 156 0.87 4.20 20.01
C GLU A 156 -0.30 4.97 20.62
N GLN A 157 -0.61 6.14 20.06
CA GLN A 157 -1.70 7.00 20.52
C GLN A 157 -3.10 6.41 20.31
N PHE A 158 -3.34 5.73 19.18
CA PHE A 158 -4.66 5.24 18.78
C PHE A 158 -4.84 3.72 18.86
N GLY A 159 -3.77 2.98 19.11
CA GLY A 159 -3.82 1.53 19.32
C GLY A 159 -3.84 0.67 18.05
N LYS A 160 -4.15 1.23 16.86
CA LYS A 160 -4.33 0.47 15.62
C LYS A 160 -3.72 1.17 14.42
N TRP A 161 -3.12 0.42 13.47
CA TRP A 161 -2.49 0.97 12.27
C TRP A 161 -3.48 1.69 11.36
N TYR A 162 -4.69 1.15 11.17
CA TYR A 162 -5.67 1.87 10.34
C TYR A 162 -6.11 3.20 10.94
N LEU A 163 -6.12 3.33 12.28
CA LEU A 163 -6.37 4.61 12.95
C LEU A 163 -5.19 5.57 12.77
N ALA A 164 -3.96 5.06 12.84
CA ALA A 164 -2.77 5.86 12.54
C ALA A 164 -2.80 6.41 11.11
N LEU A 165 -3.21 5.59 10.12
CA LEU A 165 -3.38 6.01 8.74
C LEU A 165 -4.49 7.08 8.58
N ILE A 166 -5.61 6.92 9.27
CA ILE A 166 -6.68 7.92 9.29
C ILE A 166 -6.18 9.23 9.91
N ALA A 167 -5.48 9.15 11.06
CA ALA A 167 -4.92 10.32 11.74
C ALA A 167 -3.84 11.03 10.91
N TYR A 168 -3.02 10.27 10.17
CA TYR A 168 -2.04 10.82 9.25
C TYR A 168 -2.68 11.73 8.20
N ASN A 169 -3.82 11.31 7.65
CA ASN A 169 -4.52 12.05 6.60
C ASN A 169 -5.34 13.24 7.15
N CYS A 170 -6.16 13.03 8.19
CA CYS A 170 -7.06 14.08 8.68
C CYS A 170 -6.57 14.85 9.92
N GLY A 171 -5.44 14.43 10.49
CA GLY A 171 -4.91 14.94 11.75
C GLY A 171 -5.49 14.22 12.97
N ASP A 172 -4.67 14.09 14.02
CA ASP A 172 -5.00 13.40 15.28
C ASP A 172 -6.21 14.01 15.98
N GLY A 173 -6.30 15.33 16.05
CA GLY A 173 -7.44 16.02 16.65
C GLY A 173 -8.76 15.76 15.92
N ALA A 174 -8.75 15.64 14.59
CA ALA A 174 -9.95 15.32 13.82
C ALA A 174 -10.40 13.87 14.08
N LEU A 175 -9.46 12.93 14.15
CA LEU A 175 -9.76 11.53 14.46
C LEU A 175 -10.30 11.37 15.89
N ARG A 176 -9.71 12.04 16.89
CA ARG A 176 -10.25 12.02 18.28
C ARG A 176 -11.69 12.46 18.33
N ARG A 177 -12.05 13.57 17.65
CA ARG A 177 -13.44 14.03 17.58
C ARG A 177 -14.35 13.05 16.84
N ALA A 178 -13.86 12.39 15.80
CA ALA A 178 -14.63 11.38 15.07
C ALA A 178 -14.93 10.16 15.96
N ILE A 179 -13.95 9.62 16.68
CA ILE A 179 -14.11 8.51 17.63
C ILE A 179 -15.10 8.89 18.74
N ALA A 180 -14.95 10.08 19.33
CA ALA A 180 -15.85 10.56 20.38
C ALA A 180 -17.31 10.67 19.89
N ARG A 181 -17.54 11.18 18.68
CA ARG A 181 -18.89 11.26 18.07
C ARG A 181 -19.47 9.90 17.69
N ALA A 182 -18.60 8.96 17.29
CA ALA A 182 -19.00 7.62 16.91
C ALA A 182 -19.31 6.76 18.15
N GLY A 183 -18.73 7.07 19.31
CA GLY A 183 -18.71 6.18 20.47
C GLY A 183 -17.96 4.87 20.23
N SER A 184 -17.16 4.81 19.17
CA SER A 184 -16.48 3.62 18.70
C SER A 184 -15.24 4.01 17.91
N ASP A 185 -14.19 3.21 18.00
CA ASP A 185 -12.99 3.30 17.17
C ASP A 185 -13.01 2.28 16.02
N ASP A 186 -14.11 1.54 15.85
CA ASP A 186 -14.24 0.52 14.81
C ASP A 186 -14.26 1.17 13.42
N ILE A 187 -13.50 0.55 12.50
CA ILE A 187 -13.34 1.05 11.13
C ILE A 187 -14.68 1.16 10.41
N LYS A 188 -15.63 0.26 10.67
CA LYS A 188 -16.95 0.23 10.04
C LYS A 188 -17.79 1.44 10.45
N ASP A 189 -17.75 1.79 11.72
CA ASP A 189 -18.44 2.98 12.23
C ASP A 189 -17.81 4.26 11.69
N LEU A 190 -16.49 4.37 11.76
CA LEU A 190 -15.78 5.56 11.34
C LEU A 190 -15.90 5.84 9.83
N LEU A 191 -15.93 4.77 9.00
CA LEU A 191 -16.00 4.90 7.55
C LEU A 191 -17.43 4.81 6.98
N ASP A 192 -18.45 4.70 7.83
CA ASP A 192 -19.85 4.67 7.39
C ASP A 192 -20.19 5.93 6.59
N PRO A 193 -20.60 5.80 5.31
CA PRO A 193 -20.90 6.94 4.45
C PRO A 193 -22.12 7.75 4.92
N ASN A 194 -23.04 7.12 5.70
CA ASN A 194 -24.26 7.76 6.21
C ASN A 194 -23.97 8.55 7.47
N LYS A 195 -23.11 8.03 8.36
CA LYS A 195 -22.76 8.67 9.64
C LYS A 195 -21.77 9.84 9.48
N LYS A 196 -20.90 9.79 8.48
CA LYS A 196 -19.94 10.84 8.11
C LYS A 196 -19.06 11.34 9.27
N PHE A 197 -18.63 10.44 10.15
CA PHE A 197 -17.74 10.78 11.27
C PHE A 197 -16.39 11.30 10.79
N VAL A 198 -15.84 10.69 9.70
CA VAL A 198 -14.68 11.20 8.97
C VAL A 198 -15.06 11.67 7.58
N GLY A 199 -14.31 12.62 7.03
CA GLY A 199 -14.55 13.20 5.70
C GLY A 199 -14.47 12.18 4.58
N LEU A 200 -15.09 12.45 3.44
CA LEU A 200 -15.06 11.58 2.25
C LEU A 200 -13.63 11.33 1.76
N GLU A 201 -12.78 12.35 1.80
CA GLU A 201 -11.38 12.24 1.41
C GLU A 201 -10.65 11.19 2.25
N THR A 202 -10.79 11.27 3.58
CA THR A 202 -10.16 10.34 4.53
C THR A 202 -10.69 8.91 4.38
N ARG A 203 -12.01 8.73 4.16
CA ARG A 203 -12.60 7.42 3.87
C ARG A 203 -12.01 6.81 2.61
N ASN A 204 -11.89 7.61 1.56
CA ASN A 204 -11.30 7.18 0.30
C ASN A 204 -9.79 6.93 0.40
N PHE A 205 -9.09 7.71 1.23
CA PHE A 205 -7.67 7.57 1.46
C PHE A 205 -7.29 6.17 1.99
N LEU A 206 -7.92 5.75 3.10
CA LEU A 206 -7.65 4.41 3.65
C LEU A 206 -8.02 3.29 2.66
N ARG A 207 -9.18 3.43 1.98
CA ARG A 207 -9.60 2.47 0.95
C ARG A 207 -8.57 2.35 -0.16
N LYS A 208 -8.02 3.47 -0.64
CA LYS A 208 -6.99 3.49 -1.68
C LYS A 208 -5.72 2.75 -1.25
N ILE A 209 -5.28 2.93 -0.01
CA ILE A 209 -4.10 2.23 0.52
C ILE A 209 -4.31 0.72 0.48
N ILE A 210 -5.45 0.23 1.00
CA ILE A 210 -5.77 -1.20 1.03
C ILE A 210 -5.81 -1.77 -0.39
N ILE A 211 -6.51 -1.13 -1.32
CA ILE A 211 -6.62 -1.58 -2.71
C ILE A 211 -5.24 -1.60 -3.38
N THR A 212 -4.42 -0.58 -3.13
CA THR A 212 -3.06 -0.53 -3.70
C THR A 212 -2.20 -1.66 -3.15
N ALA A 213 -2.32 -1.99 -1.88
CA ALA A 213 -1.66 -3.14 -1.26
C ALA A 213 -2.10 -4.47 -1.89
N GLN A 214 -3.40 -4.67 -2.11
CA GLN A 214 -3.96 -5.85 -2.78
C GLN A 214 -3.39 -6.00 -4.20
N ILE A 215 -3.46 -4.93 -5.01
CA ILE A 215 -2.92 -4.92 -6.37
C ILE A 215 -1.41 -5.22 -6.37
N ALA A 216 -0.65 -4.69 -5.43
CA ALA A 216 0.77 -4.94 -5.33
C ALA A 216 1.08 -6.41 -5.00
N ASN A 217 0.29 -7.03 -4.11
CA ASN A 217 0.42 -8.44 -3.81
C ASN A 217 0.12 -9.33 -5.02
N ASP A 218 -0.91 -9.01 -5.79
CA ASP A 218 -1.24 -9.71 -7.03
C ASP A 218 -0.10 -9.59 -8.05
N LEU A 219 0.44 -8.38 -8.22
CA LEU A 219 1.58 -8.15 -9.10
C LEU A 219 2.81 -8.94 -8.67
N ASN A 220 3.15 -8.94 -7.37
CA ASN A 220 4.29 -9.69 -6.85
C ASN A 220 4.14 -11.20 -7.10
N GLN A 221 2.94 -11.75 -7.03
CA GLN A 221 2.68 -13.15 -7.34
C GLN A 221 2.88 -13.45 -8.83
N ILE A 222 2.34 -12.60 -9.70
CA ILE A 222 2.52 -12.72 -11.15
C ILE A 222 4.01 -12.60 -11.51
N MET A 223 4.72 -11.66 -10.91
CA MET A 223 6.17 -11.46 -11.10
C MET A 223 7.00 -12.65 -10.59
N GLY A 224 6.62 -13.26 -9.47
CA GLY A 224 7.27 -14.43 -8.92
C GLY A 224 7.03 -15.70 -9.74
N SER A 225 5.94 -15.79 -10.47
CA SER A 225 5.58 -16.96 -11.28
C SER A 225 6.10 -16.92 -12.72
N ASP A 226 6.24 -15.75 -13.35
CA ASP A 226 6.86 -15.60 -14.67
C ASP A 226 7.48 -14.21 -14.91
N PRO A 227 8.81 -14.08 -14.78
CA PRO A 227 9.52 -12.80 -15.04
C PRO A 227 9.40 -12.28 -16.49
N ARG A 228 8.91 -13.09 -17.43
CA ARG A 228 8.82 -12.75 -18.85
C ARG A 228 7.56 -11.97 -19.21
N LEU A 229 6.56 -11.89 -18.32
CA LEU A 229 5.30 -11.19 -18.56
C LEU A 229 5.40 -9.66 -18.59
N PHE A 230 6.62 -9.10 -18.55
CA PHE A 230 6.87 -7.68 -18.31
C PHE A 230 7.59 -6.94 -19.46
N ASN A 231 7.34 -7.31 -20.71
CA ASN A 231 8.16 -6.85 -21.84
C ASN A 231 7.68 -5.63 -22.63
N ASN A 232 6.49 -5.07 -22.36
CA ASN A 232 6.01 -3.92 -23.11
C ASN A 232 5.39 -2.85 -22.20
N PRO A 233 5.91 -1.59 -22.17
CA PRO A 233 5.35 -0.50 -21.35
C PRO A 233 3.95 -0.07 -21.81
N ASN A 234 3.53 -0.39 -23.02
CA ASN A 234 2.23 -0.04 -23.59
C ASN A 234 1.19 -1.17 -23.50
N ASP A 235 1.63 -2.41 -23.55
CA ASP A 235 0.86 -3.53 -23.03
C ASP A 235 1.22 -3.63 -21.58
N ILE A 236 0.27 -3.72 -20.70
CA ILE A 236 0.49 -3.96 -19.27
C ILE A 236 1.17 -5.35 -19.11
N ASN A 237 2.17 -5.57 -19.90
CA ASN A 237 3.15 -6.65 -19.87
C ASN A 237 4.37 -6.08 -19.21
N ILE A 238 4.43 -6.22 -17.92
CA ILE A 238 5.59 -5.88 -17.11
C ILE A 238 6.57 -7.06 -17.21
N ALA A 239 7.28 -7.22 -18.27
CA ALA A 239 8.33 -8.19 -18.32
C ALA A 239 9.63 -7.56 -18.78
N LYS A 240 10.57 -7.62 -17.98
CA LYS A 240 12.02 -7.56 -17.96
C LYS A 240 12.56 -6.61 -16.91
N ILE A 241 12.15 -6.83 -15.69
CA ILE A 241 13.08 -6.55 -14.62
C ILE A 241 13.49 -7.93 -14.10
N ASN A 242 14.68 -8.37 -14.46
CA ASN A 242 15.34 -9.44 -13.73
C ASN A 242 15.63 -8.89 -12.34
N VAL A 243 14.62 -9.01 -11.48
CA VAL A 243 14.59 -8.46 -10.12
C VAL A 243 15.86 -8.84 -9.35
N LYS A 244 16.36 -10.08 -9.53
CA LYS A 244 17.58 -10.55 -8.88
C LYS A 244 18.84 -9.86 -9.40
N ASP A 245 18.92 -9.54 -10.69
CA ASP A 245 20.11 -8.90 -11.29
C ASP A 245 20.12 -7.39 -11.08
N ALA A 246 18.96 -6.73 -11.06
CA ALA A 246 18.84 -5.31 -10.70
C ALA A 246 19.24 -5.08 -9.24
N PHE A 247 18.86 -5.95 -8.30
CA PHE A 247 19.29 -5.90 -6.90
C PHE A 247 20.81 -6.10 -6.76
N LYS A 248 21.37 -7.08 -7.48
CA LYS A 248 22.79 -7.37 -7.42
C LYS A 248 23.64 -6.22 -7.97
N ASN A 249 23.20 -5.59 -9.06
CA ASN A 249 23.92 -4.51 -9.72
C ASN A 249 23.80 -3.18 -8.99
N SER A 250 22.63 -2.82 -8.44
CA SER A 250 22.44 -1.59 -7.67
C SER A 250 23.19 -1.63 -6.34
N ALA A 251 23.11 -2.73 -5.59
CA ALA A 251 23.84 -2.91 -4.34
C ALA A 251 25.38 -2.91 -4.55
N ILE A 252 25.85 -3.56 -5.62
CA ILE A 252 27.28 -3.62 -5.96
C ILE A 252 27.79 -2.25 -6.45
N GLN A 253 27.02 -1.49 -7.22
CA GLN A 253 27.42 -0.15 -7.64
C GLN A 253 27.49 0.84 -6.47
N LYS A 254 26.54 0.79 -5.53
CA LYS A 254 26.57 1.64 -4.32
C LYS A 254 27.74 1.30 -3.39
N ILE A 255 28.11 0.01 -3.28
CA ILE A 255 29.30 -0.41 -2.52
C ILE A 255 30.61 0.07 -3.21
N LYS A 256 30.66 0.09 -4.54
CA LYS A 256 31.80 0.58 -5.30
C LYS A 256 31.95 2.11 -5.27
N SER A 257 30.86 2.86 -5.25
CA SER A 257 30.85 4.33 -5.14
C SER A 257 31.14 4.84 -3.73
N ALA A 258 30.88 4.04 -2.70
CA ALA A 258 31.19 4.36 -1.31
C ALA A 258 32.65 4.04 -0.91
N LYS A 259 33.41 3.40 -1.79
CA LYS A 259 34.85 3.08 -1.60
C LYS A 259 35.80 3.93 -2.44
N LYS A 260 35.30 4.95 -3.13
CA LYS A 260 36.05 6.04 -3.74
C LYS A 260 35.79 7.35 -2.98
#